data_89f66e66541842e6016790c253d6110a
#
_entry.id   89f66e66541842e6016790c253d6110a
#
_cell.length_a   1.000
_cell.length_b   1.000
_cell.length_c   1.000
_cell.angle_alpha   90.00
_cell.angle_beta   90.00
_cell.angle_gamma   90.00
#
_symmetry.space_group_name_H-M   'P 1'
#
loop_
_entity.id
_entity.type
_entity.pdbx_description
1 polymer ?
#
loop_
_entity_poly.entity_id
_entity_poly.type
_entity_poly.pdbx_seq_one_letter_code
_entity_poly.pdbx_strand_id
1 'polypeptide(L)'
;REFQEKIKKFLPGGSSSGGKQAVLVLIILGFIWLASGLYRVLPDEQGVVLRFGKFIKTTQPGLNYHIPFPVESVLTPKVTKVNRIDIGFRSERDSGFSSSGGVADVPQESLMLTGDENIVNIDFSVFWVIKDAGNFLFKIQDPEGTVKAAAETAMREVIARSNIQPILTEGRAIIETDT
;
A
#
# COMPACT_ATOMS: atom_id res chain seq x y z
N ARG A 1 47.61 4.75 -10.03
CA ARG A 1 48.22 4.39 -11.33
C ARG A 1 47.95 2.93 -11.72
N GLU A 2 47.83 1.99 -10.79
CA GLU A 2 47.57 0.55 -11.07
C GLU A 2 46.14 0.27 -11.60
N PHE A 3 45.16 1.12 -11.30
CA PHE A 3 43.79 0.91 -11.73
C PHE A 3 43.60 1.21 -13.22
N GLN A 4 44.39 2.15 -13.76
CA GLN A 4 44.32 2.51 -15.19
C GLN A 4 44.98 1.44 -16.09
N GLU A 5 46.02 0.73 -15.59
CA GLU A 5 46.64 -0.34 -16.35
C GLU A 5 45.76 -1.58 -16.44
N LYS A 6 45.01 -1.89 -15.40
CA LYS A 6 44.05 -3.02 -15.42
C LYS A 6 42.90 -2.79 -16.40
N ILE A 7 42.43 -1.55 -16.54
CA ILE A 7 41.39 -1.18 -17.51
C ILE A 7 41.90 -1.25 -18.94
N LYS A 8 43.13 -0.83 -19.21
CA LYS A 8 43.77 -0.94 -20.54
C LYS A 8 43.98 -2.39 -20.99
N LYS A 9 44.11 -3.33 -20.08
CA LYS A 9 44.26 -4.77 -20.37
C LYS A 9 42.93 -5.45 -20.74
N PHE A 10 41.79 -4.81 -20.38
CA PHE A 10 40.45 -5.27 -20.72
C PHE A 10 39.88 -4.62 -22.01
N LEU A 11 40.49 -3.52 -22.51
CA LEU A 11 40.13 -2.95 -23.81
C LEU A 11 41.17 -3.47 -24.85
N PRO A 12 40.76 -4.38 -25.72
CA PRO A 12 41.62 -4.80 -26.83
C PRO A 12 41.71 -3.67 -27.86
N GLY A 13 42.84 -2.98 -27.78
CA GLY A 13 43.22 -2.00 -28.79
C GLY A 13 43.76 -2.67 -30.05
N GLY A 14 43.13 -2.39 -31.17
CA GLY A 14 43.78 -2.43 -32.48
C GLY A 14 43.76 -3.75 -33.24
N SER A 15 43.13 -3.65 -34.40
CA SER A 15 43.12 -4.50 -35.60
C SER A 15 41.89 -5.41 -35.76
N SER A 16 41.30 -5.41 -36.94
CA SER A 16 40.14 -6.08 -37.55
C SER A 16 39.33 -7.19 -36.79
N SER A 17 39.80 -7.66 -35.66
CA SER A 17 39.11 -8.56 -34.70
C SER A 17 38.32 -7.77 -33.63
N GLY A 18 38.55 -6.47 -33.45
CA GLY A 18 37.97 -5.64 -32.38
C GLY A 18 36.44 -5.48 -32.48
N GLY A 19 35.90 -5.53 -33.67
CA GLY A 19 34.44 -5.48 -33.88
C GLY A 19 33.73 -6.69 -33.27
N LYS A 20 34.26 -7.89 -33.43
CA LYS A 20 33.67 -9.11 -32.88
C LYS A 20 33.78 -9.17 -31.35
N GLN A 21 34.84 -8.67 -30.78
CA GLN A 21 35.02 -8.61 -29.32
C GLN A 21 34.14 -7.54 -28.70
N ALA A 22 33.98 -6.36 -29.34
CA ALA A 22 33.08 -5.31 -28.89
C ALA A 22 31.60 -5.81 -28.93
N VAL A 23 31.20 -6.52 -29.97
CA VAL A 23 29.87 -7.13 -30.08
C VAL A 23 29.66 -8.16 -28.98
N LEU A 24 30.67 -9.02 -28.68
CA LEU A 24 30.58 -10.01 -27.61
C LEU A 24 30.42 -9.35 -26.25
N VAL A 25 31.15 -8.28 -25.96
CA VAL A 25 31.01 -7.50 -24.72
C VAL A 25 29.61 -6.89 -24.61
N LEU A 26 29.08 -6.33 -25.69
CA LEU A 26 27.71 -5.78 -25.73
C LEU A 26 26.65 -6.86 -25.48
N ILE A 27 26.83 -8.05 -26.05
CA ILE A 27 25.92 -9.19 -25.82
C ILE A 27 25.96 -9.64 -24.36
N ILE A 28 27.14 -9.71 -23.73
CA ILE A 28 27.29 -10.08 -22.32
C ILE A 28 26.64 -9.01 -21.43
N LEU A 29 26.88 -7.72 -21.69
CA LEU A 29 26.24 -6.61 -20.98
C LEU A 29 24.72 -6.65 -21.12
N GLY A 30 24.20 -6.92 -22.32
CA GLY A 30 22.77 -7.08 -22.58
C GLY A 30 22.18 -8.26 -21.82
N PHE A 31 22.91 -9.36 -21.74
CA PHE A 31 22.47 -10.55 -21.00
C PHE A 31 22.42 -10.30 -19.49
N ILE A 32 23.44 -9.61 -18.93
CA ILE A 32 23.48 -9.21 -17.52
C ILE A 32 22.33 -8.23 -17.22
N TRP A 33 22.08 -7.28 -18.13
CA TRP A 33 20.96 -6.34 -18.00
C TRP A 33 19.61 -7.07 -17.98
N LEU A 34 19.38 -7.99 -18.91
CA LEU A 34 18.18 -8.81 -18.94
C LEU A 34 18.03 -9.68 -17.67
N ALA A 35 19.11 -10.27 -17.18
CA ALA A 35 19.09 -11.09 -15.97
C ALA A 35 18.76 -10.28 -14.70
N SER A 36 18.97 -8.96 -14.70
CA SER A 36 18.64 -8.08 -13.57
C SER A 36 17.13 -7.85 -13.37
N GLY A 37 16.30 -8.31 -14.30
CA GLY A 37 14.84 -8.22 -14.21
C GLY A 37 14.16 -9.23 -13.29
N LEU A 38 14.90 -10.11 -12.62
CA LEU A 38 14.35 -11.05 -11.65
C LEU A 38 14.05 -10.34 -10.33
N TYR A 39 12.83 -10.50 -9.80
CA TYR A 39 12.46 -9.97 -8.49
C TYR A 39 11.58 -10.96 -7.73
N ARG A 40 11.60 -10.83 -6.40
CA ARG A 40 10.81 -11.67 -5.50
C ARG A 40 9.70 -10.85 -4.87
N VAL A 41 8.47 -11.38 -4.91
CA VAL A 41 7.32 -10.86 -4.20
C VAL A 41 7.10 -11.75 -2.96
N LEU A 42 7.04 -11.14 -1.78
CA LEU A 42 6.80 -11.86 -0.53
C LEU A 42 5.34 -12.37 -0.46
N PRO A 43 5.04 -13.36 0.39
CA PRO A 43 3.68 -13.89 0.57
C PRO A 43 2.65 -12.86 1.05
N ASP A 44 3.11 -11.83 1.76
CA ASP A 44 2.30 -10.71 2.27
C ASP A 44 2.16 -9.54 1.29
N GLU A 45 2.84 -9.63 0.14
CA GLU A 45 2.89 -8.57 -0.87
C GLU A 45 2.22 -9.00 -2.18
N GLN A 46 1.85 -8.02 -2.97
CA GLN A 46 1.41 -8.20 -4.35
C GLN A 46 2.25 -7.30 -5.26
N GLY A 47 2.86 -7.87 -6.29
CA GLY A 47 3.67 -7.10 -7.20
C GLY A 47 2.82 -6.36 -8.22
N VAL A 48 3.09 -5.09 -8.43
CA VAL A 48 2.43 -4.23 -9.42
C VAL A 48 3.46 -3.75 -10.41
N VAL A 49 3.38 -4.20 -11.63
CA VAL A 49 4.34 -3.89 -12.70
C VAL A 49 3.86 -2.67 -13.49
N LEU A 50 4.71 -1.66 -13.55
CA LEU A 50 4.49 -0.46 -14.36
C LEU A 50 5.48 -0.44 -15.51
N ARG A 51 5.01 -0.12 -16.71
CA ARG A 51 5.85 0.14 -17.89
C ARG A 51 5.77 1.61 -18.23
N PHE A 52 6.91 2.32 -18.17
CA PHE A 52 6.97 3.77 -18.33
C PHE A 52 5.95 4.52 -17.46
N GLY A 53 5.76 4.07 -16.20
CA GLY A 53 4.81 4.63 -15.26
C GLY A 53 3.34 4.21 -15.45
N LYS A 54 3.02 3.40 -16.47
CA LYS A 54 1.66 2.91 -16.74
C LYS A 54 1.46 1.51 -16.15
N PHE A 55 0.38 1.29 -15.42
CA PHE A 55 0.00 -0.02 -14.90
C PHE A 55 -0.20 -1.04 -16.03
N ILE A 56 0.44 -2.19 -15.94
CA ILE A 56 0.32 -3.29 -16.91
C ILE A 56 -0.34 -4.51 -16.30
N LYS A 57 0.21 -5.01 -15.19
CA LYS A 57 -0.25 -6.26 -14.57
C LYS A 57 0.08 -6.31 -13.09
N THR A 58 -0.67 -7.14 -12.39
CA THR A 58 -0.39 -7.54 -11.01
C THR A 58 0.26 -8.93 -11.01
N THR A 59 1.24 -9.16 -10.14
CA THR A 59 1.94 -10.44 -10.01
C THR A 59 1.72 -11.04 -8.64
N GLN A 60 1.59 -12.36 -8.60
CA GLN A 60 1.40 -13.15 -7.39
C GLN A 60 2.72 -13.30 -6.61
N PRO A 61 2.66 -13.64 -5.30
CA PRO A 61 3.83 -13.97 -4.51
C PRO A 61 4.71 -15.05 -5.17
N GLY A 62 6.02 -14.89 -5.07
CA GLY A 62 7.00 -15.79 -5.66
C GLY A 62 8.07 -15.08 -6.46
N LEU A 63 8.80 -15.84 -7.26
CA LEU A 63 9.82 -15.33 -8.17
C LEU A 63 9.15 -14.90 -9.47
N ASN A 64 9.29 -13.63 -9.82
CA ASN A 64 8.71 -13.04 -11.03
C ASN A 64 9.80 -12.37 -11.85
N TYR A 65 9.46 -12.08 -13.11
CA TYR A 65 10.32 -11.39 -14.04
C TYR A 65 9.63 -10.16 -14.62
N HIS A 66 10.37 -9.06 -14.68
CA HIS A 66 9.99 -7.83 -15.38
C HIS A 66 11.12 -7.37 -16.30
N ILE A 67 10.83 -6.52 -17.25
CA ILE A 67 11.87 -5.91 -18.10
C ILE A 67 12.65 -4.94 -17.22
N PRO A 68 14.01 -5.03 -17.20
CA PRO A 68 14.81 -4.18 -16.32
C PRO A 68 14.59 -2.68 -16.54
N PHE A 69 14.89 -1.92 -15.47
CA PHE A 69 14.91 -0.46 -15.56
C PHE A 69 15.73 0.01 -16.79
N PRO A 70 15.31 1.02 -17.56
CA PRO A 70 14.24 2.00 -17.27
C PRO A 70 12.85 1.63 -17.84
N VAL A 71 12.67 0.45 -18.44
CA VAL A 71 11.44 0.10 -19.16
C VAL A 71 10.29 -0.21 -18.18
N GLU A 72 10.56 -1.08 -17.21
CA GLU A 72 9.57 -1.43 -16.19
C GLU A 72 10.08 -1.13 -14.78
N SER A 73 9.14 -0.85 -13.90
CA SER A 73 9.33 -0.72 -12.46
C SER A 73 8.28 -1.54 -11.71
N VAL A 74 8.63 -2.03 -10.53
CA VAL A 74 7.74 -2.85 -9.71
C VAL A 74 7.52 -2.19 -8.37
N LEU A 75 6.25 -2.13 -7.95
CA LEU A 75 5.84 -1.75 -6.60
C LEU A 75 5.32 -3.01 -5.90
N THR A 76 5.66 -3.19 -4.63
CA THR A 76 5.25 -4.36 -3.84
C THR A 76 4.54 -3.93 -2.56
N PRO A 77 3.29 -3.41 -2.66
CA PRO A 77 2.52 -3.06 -1.48
C PRO A 77 2.12 -4.32 -0.70
N LYS A 78 2.08 -4.19 0.64
CA LYS A 78 1.66 -5.26 1.55
C LYS A 78 0.14 -5.34 1.58
N VAL A 79 -0.42 -6.38 0.96
CA VAL A 79 -1.88 -6.56 0.83
C VAL A 79 -2.50 -7.32 2.01
N THR A 80 -1.72 -8.16 2.69
CA THR A 80 -2.22 -8.92 3.85
C THR A 80 -2.12 -8.16 5.17
N LYS A 81 -1.45 -6.99 5.16
CA LYS A 81 -1.37 -6.14 6.35
C LYS A 81 -2.77 -5.62 6.69
N VAL A 82 -3.22 -5.91 7.91
CA VAL A 82 -4.41 -5.31 8.48
C VAL A 82 -4.08 -3.87 8.86
N ASN A 83 -4.76 -2.93 8.22
CA ASN A 83 -4.71 -1.51 8.57
C ASN A 83 -5.85 -1.21 9.54
N ARG A 84 -5.64 -0.25 10.44
CA ARG A 84 -6.62 0.21 11.42
C ARG A 84 -6.85 1.69 11.24
N ILE A 85 -8.10 2.11 11.28
CA ILE A 85 -8.50 3.51 11.31
C ILE A 85 -9.39 3.69 12.53
N ASP A 86 -9.03 4.64 13.40
CA ASP A 86 -9.80 5.01 14.57
C ASP A 86 -10.72 6.20 14.23
N ILE A 87 -12.01 6.10 14.58
CA ILE A 87 -13.04 7.10 14.30
C ILE A 87 -13.66 7.51 15.63
N GLY A 88 -13.75 8.81 15.84
CA GLY A 88 -14.23 9.40 17.09
C GLY A 88 -13.12 9.75 18.09
N PHE A 89 -11.99 9.08 18.02
CA PHE A 89 -10.88 9.30 18.92
C PHE A 89 -9.52 9.25 18.22
N ARG A 90 -8.50 9.82 18.85
CA ARG A 90 -7.10 9.69 18.40
C ARG A 90 -6.27 9.04 19.50
N SER A 91 -5.61 7.96 19.15
CA SER A 91 -4.65 7.27 20.03
C SER A 91 -3.29 7.99 19.98
N GLU A 92 -2.55 7.99 21.10
CA GLU A 92 -1.21 8.61 21.18
C GLU A 92 -0.19 8.15 20.12
N ARG A 93 -0.44 6.99 19.50
CA ARG A 93 0.46 6.46 18.46
C ARG A 93 0.42 7.25 17.15
N ASP A 94 -0.66 8.00 16.90
CA ASP A 94 -0.83 8.79 15.68
C ASP A 94 -0.42 10.26 15.85
N SER A 95 -0.41 10.76 17.07
CA SER A 95 0.06 12.11 17.37
C SER A 95 1.52 12.05 17.79
N GLY A 96 2.46 12.37 16.89
CA GLY A 96 3.90 12.47 17.17
C GLY A 96 4.30 13.53 18.20
N PHE A 97 3.40 13.93 19.08
CA PHE A 97 3.63 14.85 20.20
C PHE A 97 3.47 14.10 21.52
N SER A 98 4.59 13.90 22.19
CA SER A 98 4.69 13.43 23.56
C SER A 98 4.14 14.48 24.54
N SER A 99 2.85 14.44 24.82
CA SER A 99 2.33 15.14 26.01
C SER A 99 1.20 14.34 26.64
N SER A 100 1.52 13.79 27.79
CA SER A 100 0.63 13.19 28.82
C SER A 100 -0.61 12.46 28.33
N GLY A 101 -0.44 11.16 28.14
CA GLY A 101 -1.38 10.02 28.27
C GLY A 101 -2.88 10.29 28.20
N GLY A 102 -3.41 10.76 27.08
CA GLY A 102 -4.85 10.91 26.92
C GLY A 102 -5.30 10.52 25.50
N VAL A 103 -6.36 9.71 25.43
CA VAL A 103 -7.12 9.55 24.19
C VAL A 103 -7.82 10.90 23.95
N ALA A 104 -7.50 11.55 22.82
CA ALA A 104 -8.18 12.78 22.42
C ALA A 104 -9.47 12.43 21.71
N ASP A 105 -10.61 12.80 22.28
CA ASP A 105 -11.92 12.66 21.68
C ASP A 105 -12.10 13.66 20.52
N VAL A 106 -12.73 13.23 19.43
CA VAL A 106 -13.06 14.03 18.23
C VAL A 106 -14.57 14.06 18.06
N PRO A 107 -15.29 14.98 18.73
CA PRO A 107 -16.75 15.00 18.75
C PRO A 107 -17.41 15.15 17.38
N GLN A 108 -16.68 15.70 16.41
CA GLN A 108 -17.17 15.85 15.03
C GLN A 108 -17.35 14.49 14.31
N GLU A 109 -16.60 13.47 14.73
CA GLU A 109 -16.63 12.12 14.18
C GLU A 109 -17.48 11.17 15.02
N SER A 110 -17.53 11.37 16.35
CA SER A 110 -18.16 10.46 17.31
C SER A 110 -19.63 10.76 17.59
N LEU A 111 -20.07 12.02 17.46
CA LEU A 111 -21.45 12.38 17.76
C LEU A 111 -22.40 11.97 16.63
N MET A 112 -23.39 11.13 16.97
CA MET A 112 -24.40 10.62 16.03
C MET A 112 -25.80 10.76 16.62
N LEU A 113 -26.80 10.89 15.74
CA LEU A 113 -28.21 10.99 16.10
C LEU A 113 -28.88 9.64 15.89
N THR A 114 -29.57 9.16 16.91
CA THR A 114 -30.39 7.94 16.85
C THR A 114 -31.75 8.18 16.23
N GLY A 115 -32.46 7.12 15.85
CA GLY A 115 -33.80 7.19 15.28
C GLY A 115 -34.90 7.75 16.23
N ASP A 116 -34.65 7.73 17.53
CA ASP A 116 -35.47 8.28 18.60
C ASP A 116 -34.99 9.68 19.09
N GLU A 117 -34.27 10.42 18.22
CA GLU A 117 -33.85 11.81 18.41
C GLU A 117 -32.88 12.03 19.58
N ASN A 118 -32.15 10.99 20.00
CA ASN A 118 -31.12 11.11 21.03
C ASN A 118 -29.75 11.29 20.37
N ILE A 119 -28.85 12.01 21.06
CA ILE A 119 -27.44 12.17 20.65
C ILE A 119 -26.62 11.13 21.42
N VAL A 120 -25.83 10.36 20.70
CA VAL A 120 -24.91 9.36 21.26
C VAL A 120 -23.48 9.68 20.82
N ASN A 121 -22.52 9.40 21.71
CA ASN A 121 -21.09 9.48 21.40
C ASN A 121 -20.58 8.05 21.14
N ILE A 122 -20.10 7.76 19.93
CA ILE A 122 -19.69 6.42 19.51
C ILE A 122 -18.28 6.48 18.94
N ASP A 123 -17.36 5.79 19.61
CA ASP A 123 -16.01 5.59 19.19
C ASP A 123 -15.85 4.17 18.65
N PHE A 124 -15.23 4.03 17.48
CA PHE A 124 -15.01 2.73 16.88
C PHE A 124 -13.74 2.68 16.03
N SER A 125 -13.27 1.46 15.78
CA SER A 125 -12.09 1.21 14.94
C SER A 125 -12.47 0.31 13.79
N VAL A 126 -12.04 0.69 12.59
CA VAL A 126 -12.23 -0.10 11.37
C VAL A 126 -10.94 -0.79 11.00
N PHE A 127 -11.02 -2.08 10.78
CA PHE A 127 -9.92 -2.90 10.29
C PHE A 127 -10.15 -3.26 8.84
N TRP A 128 -9.19 -2.97 7.99
CA TRP A 128 -9.31 -3.23 6.57
C TRP A 128 -8.01 -3.75 5.96
N VAL A 129 -8.13 -4.46 4.84
CA VAL A 129 -7.01 -5.03 4.08
C VAL A 129 -7.13 -4.66 2.61
N ILE A 130 -6.00 -4.60 1.92
CA ILE A 130 -5.95 -4.31 0.49
C ILE A 130 -6.29 -5.60 -0.27
N LYS A 131 -7.41 -5.63 -0.99
CA LYS A 131 -7.80 -6.79 -1.81
C LYS A 131 -7.03 -6.83 -3.14
N ASP A 132 -6.79 -5.69 -3.75
CA ASP A 132 -6.15 -5.55 -5.06
C ASP A 132 -5.21 -4.35 -5.04
N ALA A 133 -3.92 -4.62 -5.17
CA ALA A 133 -2.88 -3.60 -5.11
C ALA A 133 -2.95 -2.61 -6.29
N GLY A 134 -3.35 -3.07 -7.48
CA GLY A 134 -3.47 -2.20 -8.66
C GLY A 134 -4.59 -1.18 -8.50
N ASN A 135 -5.77 -1.62 -8.06
CA ASN A 135 -6.90 -0.73 -7.81
C ASN A 135 -6.60 0.25 -6.67
N PHE A 136 -5.95 -0.24 -5.60
CA PHE A 136 -5.55 0.58 -4.45
C PHE A 136 -4.59 1.72 -4.85
N LEU A 137 -3.57 1.42 -5.67
CA LEU A 137 -2.54 2.40 -6.03
C LEU A 137 -2.98 3.40 -7.12
N PHE A 138 -3.92 3.02 -8.00
CA PHE A 138 -4.19 3.82 -9.21
C PHE A 138 -5.63 4.27 -9.37
N LYS A 139 -6.59 3.70 -8.65
CA LYS A 139 -7.99 4.09 -8.77
C LYS A 139 -8.50 4.95 -7.62
N ILE A 140 -7.80 4.95 -6.47
CA ILE A 140 -8.22 5.67 -5.29
C ILE A 140 -7.12 6.68 -4.94
N GLN A 141 -7.47 7.96 -4.90
CA GLN A 141 -6.51 9.02 -4.60
C GLN A 141 -6.15 9.05 -3.12
N ASP A 142 -7.14 8.86 -2.24
CA ASP A 142 -6.99 8.77 -0.79
C ASP A 142 -7.78 7.56 -0.27
N PRO A 143 -7.12 6.39 -0.19
CA PRO A 143 -7.79 5.17 0.28
C PRO A 143 -8.22 5.25 1.74
N GLU A 144 -7.38 5.81 2.63
CA GLU A 144 -7.67 5.90 4.05
C GLU A 144 -8.83 6.83 4.33
N GLY A 145 -8.84 8.02 3.74
CA GLY A 145 -9.96 8.95 3.83
C GLY A 145 -11.26 8.38 3.25
N THR A 146 -11.18 7.61 2.15
CA THR A 146 -12.35 6.96 1.56
C THR A 146 -12.93 5.88 2.46
N VAL A 147 -12.09 5.01 3.05
CA VAL A 147 -12.53 3.99 4.02
C VAL A 147 -13.14 4.64 5.24
N LYS A 148 -12.51 5.69 5.77
CA LYS A 148 -13.02 6.45 6.91
C LYS A 148 -14.40 7.03 6.63
N ALA A 149 -14.58 7.76 5.52
CA ALA A 149 -15.85 8.37 5.15
C ALA A 149 -16.96 7.32 4.92
N ALA A 150 -16.61 6.19 4.30
CA ALA A 150 -17.55 5.08 4.11
C ALA A 150 -17.99 4.48 5.45
N ALA A 151 -17.05 4.22 6.35
CA ALA A 151 -17.33 3.67 7.67
C ALA A 151 -18.15 4.61 8.54
N GLU A 152 -17.84 5.91 8.55
CA GLU A 152 -18.64 6.91 9.24
C GLU A 152 -20.08 6.96 8.71
N THR A 153 -20.24 6.88 7.39
CA THR A 153 -21.55 6.93 6.75
C THR A 153 -22.36 5.67 7.09
N ALA A 154 -21.76 4.49 6.99
CA ALA A 154 -22.42 3.24 7.34
C ALA A 154 -22.84 3.22 8.82
N MET A 155 -21.95 3.62 9.73
CA MET A 155 -22.26 3.67 11.16
C MET A 155 -23.40 4.66 11.43
N ARG A 156 -23.38 5.86 10.86
CA ARG A 156 -24.48 6.84 11.02
C ARG A 156 -25.79 6.30 10.50
N GLU A 157 -25.80 5.56 9.40
CA GLU A 157 -27.00 4.95 8.85
C GLU A 157 -27.59 3.90 9.79
N VAL A 158 -26.76 3.02 10.36
CA VAL A 158 -27.19 2.00 11.32
C VAL A 158 -27.73 2.65 12.60
N ILE A 159 -27.01 3.64 13.14
CA ILE A 159 -27.42 4.36 14.36
C ILE A 159 -28.72 5.13 14.15
N ALA A 160 -28.90 5.80 13.00
CA ALA A 160 -30.11 6.54 12.69
C ALA A 160 -31.37 5.65 12.57
N ARG A 161 -31.18 4.36 12.29
CA ARG A 161 -32.28 3.38 12.26
C ARG A 161 -32.52 2.72 13.63
N SER A 162 -31.62 2.88 14.58
CA SER A 162 -31.66 2.23 15.89
C SER A 162 -32.16 3.18 16.96
N ASN A 163 -32.84 2.62 17.98
CA ASN A 163 -33.22 3.34 19.19
C ASN A 163 -32.06 3.34 20.19
N ILE A 164 -32.05 4.30 21.13
CA ILE A 164 -30.95 4.42 22.11
C ILE A 164 -30.81 3.22 23.04
N GLN A 165 -31.92 2.60 23.45
CA GLN A 165 -31.92 1.49 24.43
C GLN A 165 -31.11 0.26 23.96
N PRO A 166 -31.32 -0.28 22.73
CA PRO A 166 -30.49 -1.34 22.19
C PRO A 166 -29.01 -0.98 22.07
N ILE A 167 -28.70 0.27 21.67
CA ILE A 167 -27.33 0.74 21.49
C ILE A 167 -26.52 0.69 22.79
N LEU A 168 -27.14 1.06 23.92
CA LEU A 168 -26.49 1.12 25.21
C LEU A 168 -26.35 -0.25 25.89
N THR A 169 -27.13 -1.25 25.49
CA THR A 169 -27.20 -2.55 26.16
C THR A 169 -26.62 -3.71 25.31
N GLU A 170 -27.49 -4.46 24.65
CA GLU A 170 -27.13 -5.68 23.90
C GLU A 170 -26.87 -5.41 22.40
N GLY A 171 -27.24 -4.25 21.92
CA GLY A 171 -27.19 -3.89 20.50
C GLY A 171 -25.77 -3.68 19.93
N ARG A 172 -24.74 -3.61 20.77
CA ARG A 172 -23.37 -3.38 20.33
C ARG A 172 -22.91 -4.42 19.31
N ALA A 173 -23.16 -5.69 19.57
CA ALA A 173 -22.82 -6.78 18.67
C ALA A 173 -23.63 -6.77 17.35
N ILE A 174 -24.89 -6.32 17.40
CA ILE A 174 -25.76 -6.20 16.24
C ILE A 174 -25.27 -5.06 15.34
N ILE A 175 -24.94 -3.93 15.92
CA ILE A 175 -24.41 -2.76 15.20
C ILE A 175 -23.10 -3.10 14.51
N GLU A 176 -22.20 -3.82 15.19
CA GLU A 176 -20.93 -4.27 14.63
C GLU A 176 -21.11 -5.21 13.42
N THR A 177 -22.18 -6.00 13.42
CA THR A 177 -22.47 -6.93 12.31
C THR A 177 -23.14 -6.24 11.13
N ASP A 178 -23.94 -5.19 11.37
CA ASP A 178 -24.73 -4.49 10.36
C ASP A 178 -23.95 -3.33 9.71
N THR A 179 -22.79 -2.94 10.26
CA THR A 179 -21.92 -1.89 9.73
C THR A 179 -20.84 -2.46 8.81
#